data_514082669f9f78ef7819aeb5247d26cd
#
_entry.id   514082669f9f78ef7819aeb5247d26cd
#
_cell.length_a   1.000
_cell.length_b   1.000
_cell.length_c   1.000
_cell.angle_alpha   90.00
_cell.angle_beta   90.00
_cell.angle_gamma   90.00
#
_symmetry.space_group_name_H-M   'P 1'
#
loop_
_entity.id
_entity.type
_entity.pdbx_description
1 polymer ?
#
loop_
_entity_poly.entity_id
_entity_poly.type
_entity_poly.pdbx_seq_one_letter_code
_entity_poly.pdbx_strand_id
1 'polypeptide(L)'
;MKFSLEIGPTADLSTLPALKDIYITMLPGGDYRETAQQAINLVKKGYNPIPHFPARSIESDNQLKEYVDMCKDGGVKQVLVIGGGREPAGKFDSSYQLLETGYFEKMKIGIAGHPEGSPDISDSDLEKAMIDKKPYADYIVTQWLLDPQPIIDFISKQSIPVHVGITGPLKISSLI
;
A
#
# COMPACT_ATOMS: atom_id res chain seq x y z
N MET A 1 -10.01 -1.56 -18.86
CA MET A 1 -9.24 -0.87 -17.80
C MET A 1 -9.97 -1.11 -16.49
N LYS A 2 -9.25 -1.42 -15.40
CA LYS A 2 -9.83 -1.54 -14.05
C LYS A 2 -9.42 -0.30 -13.26
N PHE A 3 -10.36 0.25 -12.49
CA PHE A 3 -10.09 1.34 -11.57
C PHE A 3 -10.26 0.85 -10.13
N SER A 4 -9.48 1.41 -9.25
CA SER A 4 -9.59 1.29 -7.80
C SER A 4 -9.63 2.70 -7.20
N LEU A 5 -10.10 2.80 -5.98
CA LEU A 5 -10.13 4.05 -5.21
C LEU A 5 -9.24 3.89 -3.98
N GLU A 6 -8.56 4.96 -3.59
CA GLU A 6 -7.88 5.06 -2.31
C GLU A 6 -8.67 5.96 -1.36
N ILE A 7 -8.86 5.51 -0.13
CA ILE A 7 -9.60 6.23 0.92
C ILE A 7 -8.82 6.25 2.23
N GLY A 8 -9.17 7.17 3.09
CA GLY A 8 -8.69 7.15 4.48
C GLY A 8 -9.43 6.12 5.35
N PRO A 9 -8.90 5.78 6.53
CA PRO A 9 -9.48 4.78 7.43
C PRO A 9 -10.84 5.18 8.02
N THR A 10 -11.17 6.48 8.00
CA THR A 10 -12.42 7.03 8.52
C THR A 10 -13.37 7.55 7.44
N ALA A 11 -13.11 7.21 6.17
CA ALA A 11 -13.93 7.67 5.05
C ALA A 11 -15.38 7.15 5.14
N ASP A 12 -16.33 7.99 4.71
CA ASP A 12 -17.73 7.60 4.61
C ASP A 12 -17.94 6.59 3.47
N LEU A 13 -18.39 5.40 3.83
CA LEU A 13 -18.65 4.31 2.88
C LEU A 13 -20.02 4.39 2.20
N SER A 14 -20.83 5.40 2.50
CA SER A 14 -22.15 5.56 1.88
C SER A 14 -22.09 6.12 0.45
N THR A 15 -20.99 6.81 0.11
CA THR A 15 -20.78 7.52 -1.15
C THR A 15 -19.81 6.83 -2.10
N LEU A 16 -19.40 5.59 -1.80
CA LEU A 16 -18.44 4.88 -2.63
C LEU A 16 -19.01 4.58 -4.02
N PRO A 17 -18.20 4.79 -5.07
CA PRO A 17 -18.59 4.43 -6.43
C PRO A 17 -18.67 2.90 -6.60
N ALA A 18 -19.29 2.45 -7.69
CA ALA A 18 -19.40 1.03 -8.04
C ALA A 18 -18.06 0.44 -8.54
N LEU A 19 -17.04 0.50 -7.69
CA LEU A 19 -15.72 -0.10 -7.90
C LEU A 19 -15.56 -1.31 -7.00
N LYS A 20 -14.69 -2.24 -7.39
CA LYS A 20 -14.42 -3.46 -6.59
C LYS A 20 -13.31 -3.26 -5.58
N ASP A 21 -12.17 -2.74 -6.03
CA ASP A 21 -10.94 -2.68 -5.27
C ASP A 21 -10.80 -1.31 -4.59
N ILE A 22 -10.68 -1.31 -3.26
CA ILE A 22 -10.57 -0.09 -2.44
C ILE A 22 -9.30 -0.15 -1.59
N TYR A 23 -8.34 0.69 -1.89
CA TYR A 23 -7.17 0.90 -1.05
C TYR A 23 -7.53 1.71 0.19
N ILE A 24 -6.95 1.35 1.33
CA ILE A 24 -7.18 2.06 2.59
C ILE A 24 -5.83 2.49 3.16
N THR A 25 -5.61 3.79 3.24
CA THR A 25 -4.37 4.31 3.82
C THR A 25 -4.33 4.05 5.32
N MET A 26 -3.13 3.76 5.83
CA MET A 26 -2.82 3.93 7.24
C MET A 26 -2.01 5.22 7.36
N LEU A 27 -2.58 6.23 8.01
CA LEU A 27 -1.94 7.52 8.15
C LEU A 27 -0.76 7.43 9.13
N PRO A 28 0.30 8.26 8.96
CA PRO A 28 1.41 8.32 9.88
C PRO A 28 0.94 8.60 11.32
N GLY A 29 1.26 7.70 12.26
CA GLY A 29 0.79 7.79 13.66
C GLY A 29 -0.67 7.41 13.89
N GLY A 30 -1.40 6.96 12.87
CA GLY A 30 -2.76 6.45 13.01
C GLY A 30 -2.80 5.05 13.64
N ASP A 31 -3.95 4.70 14.20
CA ASP A 31 -4.18 3.36 14.74
C ASP A 31 -4.47 2.38 13.60
N TYR A 32 -3.66 1.33 13.49
CA TYR A 32 -3.87 0.27 12.50
C TYR A 32 -5.23 -0.44 12.65
N ARG A 33 -5.81 -0.41 13.86
CA ARG A 33 -7.13 -1.00 14.12
C ARG A 33 -8.24 -0.28 13.36
N GLU A 34 -8.12 1.04 13.18
CA GLU A 34 -9.07 1.80 12.36
C GLU A 34 -9.00 1.36 10.90
N THR A 35 -7.79 1.18 10.36
CA THR A 35 -7.58 0.69 8.98
C THR A 35 -8.11 -0.74 8.82
N ALA A 36 -7.83 -1.63 9.78
CA ALA A 36 -8.35 -3.00 9.78
C ALA A 36 -9.87 -3.02 9.84
N GLN A 37 -10.48 -2.24 10.74
CA GLN A 37 -11.92 -2.17 10.89
C GLN A 37 -12.61 -1.63 9.64
N GLN A 38 -12.03 -0.62 8.99
CA GLN A 38 -12.54 -0.09 7.72
C GLN A 38 -12.48 -1.16 6.62
N ALA A 39 -11.38 -1.94 6.55
CA ALA A 39 -11.27 -3.05 5.61
C ALA A 39 -12.37 -4.10 5.86
N ILE A 40 -12.60 -4.49 7.12
CA ILE A 40 -13.67 -5.41 7.49
C ILE A 40 -15.06 -4.88 7.09
N ASN A 41 -15.30 -3.59 7.30
CA ASN A 41 -16.56 -2.96 6.90
C ASN A 41 -16.78 -3.00 5.38
N LEU A 42 -15.71 -2.81 4.61
CA LEU A 42 -15.74 -2.91 3.15
C LEU A 42 -15.99 -4.36 2.68
N VAL A 43 -15.39 -5.37 3.32
CA VAL A 43 -15.68 -6.78 3.03
C VAL A 43 -17.16 -7.07 3.22
N LYS A 44 -17.77 -6.62 4.34
CA LYS A 44 -19.22 -6.80 4.62
C LYS A 44 -20.11 -6.13 3.58
N LYS A 45 -19.65 -5.06 2.93
CA LYS A 45 -20.34 -4.37 1.84
C LYS A 45 -20.07 -4.97 0.45
N GLY A 46 -19.28 -6.04 0.35
CA GLY A 46 -18.98 -6.75 -0.90
C GLY A 46 -17.86 -6.13 -1.74
N TYR A 47 -17.09 -5.21 -1.18
CA TYR A 47 -15.87 -4.68 -1.76
C TYR A 47 -14.68 -5.60 -1.51
N ASN A 48 -13.57 -5.32 -2.19
CA ASN A 48 -12.29 -5.97 -2.04
C ASN A 48 -11.28 -4.95 -1.47
N PRO A 49 -11.19 -4.84 -0.14
CA PRO A 49 -10.29 -3.87 0.49
C PRO A 49 -8.82 -4.27 0.37
N ILE A 50 -7.98 -3.26 0.27
CA ILE A 50 -6.52 -3.37 0.20
C ILE A 50 -5.91 -2.44 1.26
N PRO A 51 -5.86 -2.84 2.54
CA PRO A 51 -5.26 -2.03 3.58
C PRO A 51 -3.76 -1.88 3.37
N HIS A 52 -3.24 -0.68 3.68
CA HIS A 52 -1.82 -0.39 3.67
C HIS A 52 -1.15 -0.88 4.96
N PHE A 53 0.04 -1.44 4.81
CA PHE A 53 0.93 -1.85 5.90
C PHE A 53 2.24 -1.06 5.79
N PRO A 54 2.29 0.17 6.34
CA PRO A 54 3.50 0.98 6.34
C PRO A 54 4.46 0.52 7.43
N ALA A 55 5.61 -0.03 7.06
CA ALA A 55 6.58 -0.61 7.97
C ALA A 55 6.98 0.35 9.10
N ARG A 56 7.30 1.59 8.75
CA ARG A 56 7.73 2.61 9.72
C ARG A 56 6.64 3.09 10.68
N SER A 57 5.39 2.61 10.52
CA SER A 57 4.29 2.86 11.46
C SER A 57 3.98 1.65 12.34
N ILE A 58 4.67 0.53 12.16
CA ILE A 58 4.50 -0.69 12.94
C ILE A 58 5.57 -0.76 14.03
N GLU A 59 5.16 -0.82 15.28
CA GLU A 59 6.06 -0.74 16.42
C GLU A 59 6.74 -2.07 16.77
N SER A 60 6.06 -3.19 16.53
CA SER A 60 6.52 -4.52 16.95
C SER A 60 5.96 -5.66 16.10
N ASP A 61 6.56 -6.86 16.23
CA ASP A 61 6.02 -8.09 15.64
C ASP A 61 4.60 -8.40 16.10
N ASN A 62 4.33 -8.19 17.39
CA ASN A 62 3.00 -8.46 17.95
C ASN A 62 1.96 -7.54 17.31
N GLN A 63 2.27 -6.27 17.13
CA GLN A 63 1.38 -5.32 16.45
C GLN A 63 1.15 -5.70 14.99
N LEU A 64 2.22 -6.04 14.27
CA LEU A 64 2.10 -6.51 12.88
C LEU A 64 1.20 -7.74 12.79
N LYS A 65 1.48 -8.73 13.65
CA LYS A 65 0.71 -9.98 13.67
C LYS A 65 -0.76 -9.73 13.99
N GLU A 66 -1.06 -8.91 15.00
CA GLU A 66 -2.44 -8.55 15.34
C GLU A 66 -3.15 -7.88 14.18
N TYR A 67 -2.49 -6.91 13.50
CA TYR A 67 -3.07 -6.23 12.35
C TYR A 67 -3.37 -7.19 11.19
N VAL A 68 -2.42 -8.08 10.87
CA VAL A 68 -2.61 -9.08 9.82
C VAL A 68 -3.73 -10.06 10.17
N ASP A 69 -3.77 -10.55 11.42
CA ASP A 69 -4.80 -11.49 11.88
C ASP A 69 -6.20 -10.84 11.83
N MET A 70 -6.35 -9.61 12.30
CA MET A 70 -7.62 -8.85 12.17
C MET A 70 -8.09 -8.78 10.71
N CYS A 71 -7.17 -8.49 9.79
CA CYS A 71 -7.50 -8.43 8.36
C CYS A 71 -7.91 -9.80 7.81
N LYS A 72 -7.16 -10.86 8.12
CA LYS A 72 -7.46 -12.23 7.67
C LYS A 72 -8.79 -12.73 8.19
N ASP A 73 -9.03 -12.59 9.49
CA ASP A 73 -10.28 -12.99 10.16
C ASP A 73 -11.48 -12.21 9.63
N GLY A 74 -11.25 -10.94 9.27
CA GLY A 74 -12.23 -10.07 8.63
C GLY A 74 -12.49 -10.37 7.15
N GLY A 75 -11.79 -11.35 6.56
CA GLY A 75 -11.99 -11.78 5.17
C GLY A 75 -11.25 -10.96 4.11
N VAL A 76 -10.29 -10.12 4.52
CA VAL A 76 -9.40 -9.38 3.60
C VAL A 76 -8.51 -10.37 2.85
N LYS A 77 -8.41 -10.21 1.52
CA LYS A 77 -7.69 -11.14 0.63
C LYS A 77 -6.40 -10.55 0.07
N GLN A 78 -6.20 -9.26 0.16
CA GLN A 78 -5.04 -8.58 -0.41
C GLN A 78 -4.63 -7.38 0.44
N VAL A 79 -3.35 -7.01 0.34
CA VAL A 79 -2.72 -5.94 1.12
C VAL A 79 -1.76 -5.15 0.25
N LEU A 80 -1.42 -3.93 0.68
CA LEU A 80 -0.33 -3.15 0.13
C LEU A 80 0.73 -2.92 1.22
N VAL A 81 1.92 -3.51 1.04
CA VAL A 81 3.04 -3.40 1.99
C VAL A 81 4.01 -2.34 1.51
N ILE A 82 4.18 -1.29 2.29
CA ILE A 82 4.97 -0.09 1.96
C ILE A 82 5.96 0.27 3.06
N GLY A 83 6.96 1.10 2.74
CA GLY A 83 7.93 1.59 3.74
C GLY A 83 7.28 2.56 4.74
N GLY A 84 6.51 3.50 4.24
CA GLY A 84 5.95 4.61 5.02
C GLY A 84 6.83 5.86 4.98
N GLY A 85 6.22 7.03 5.14
CA GLY A 85 6.83 8.34 5.00
C GLY A 85 7.25 9.02 6.32
N ARG A 86 7.58 8.26 7.35
CA ARG A 86 7.99 8.79 8.66
C ARG A 86 9.23 8.07 9.20
N GLU A 87 9.82 8.60 10.26
CA GLU A 87 10.80 7.86 11.04
C GLU A 87 10.20 6.57 11.62
N PRO A 88 10.98 5.48 11.74
CA PRO A 88 10.48 4.24 12.28
C PRO A 88 9.91 4.40 13.69
N ALA A 89 8.69 3.91 13.91
CA ALA A 89 8.04 3.89 15.22
C ALA A 89 8.57 2.73 16.10
N GLY A 90 9.22 1.75 15.50
CA GLY A 90 9.74 0.56 16.19
C GLY A 90 10.83 -0.12 15.37
N LYS A 91 10.81 -1.44 15.31
CA LYS A 91 11.89 -2.23 14.71
C LYS A 91 11.89 -2.27 13.17
N PHE A 92 10.79 -1.91 12.53
CA PHE A 92 10.66 -2.02 11.08
C PHE A 92 10.94 -0.68 10.41
N ASP A 93 11.95 -0.59 9.58
CA ASP A 93 12.30 0.58 8.79
C ASP A 93 12.01 0.43 7.29
N SER A 94 11.79 -0.80 6.82
CA SER A 94 11.51 -1.12 5.43
C SER A 94 10.38 -2.12 5.24
N SER A 95 9.66 -2.01 4.12
CA SER A 95 8.61 -2.98 3.75
C SER A 95 9.15 -4.40 3.56
N TYR A 96 10.42 -4.55 3.19
CA TYR A 96 11.06 -5.85 3.06
C TYR A 96 11.06 -6.63 4.37
N GLN A 97 11.37 -5.97 5.50
CA GLN A 97 11.32 -6.61 6.82
C GLN A 97 9.93 -7.11 7.20
N LEU A 98 8.86 -6.40 6.79
CA LEU A 98 7.50 -6.91 7.00
C LEU A 98 7.23 -8.16 6.17
N LEU A 99 7.70 -8.19 4.93
CA LEU A 99 7.50 -9.33 4.01
C LEU A 99 8.24 -10.58 4.50
N GLU A 100 9.45 -10.43 5.05
CA GLU A 100 10.25 -11.54 5.59
C GLU A 100 9.61 -12.24 6.79
N THR A 101 8.66 -11.61 7.49
CA THR A 101 7.96 -12.24 8.63
C THR A 101 7.09 -13.43 8.22
N GLY A 102 6.70 -13.54 6.94
CA GLY A 102 5.79 -14.56 6.45
C GLY A 102 4.34 -14.39 6.92
N TYR A 103 4.00 -13.34 7.68
CA TYR A 103 2.65 -13.17 8.21
C TYR A 103 1.58 -12.95 7.13
N PHE A 104 1.97 -12.49 5.94
CA PHE A 104 1.06 -12.25 4.81
C PHE A 104 0.76 -13.49 3.96
N GLU A 105 1.19 -14.68 4.37
CA GLU A 105 0.86 -15.93 3.66
C GLU A 105 -0.63 -16.02 3.31
N LYS A 106 -0.91 -16.49 2.09
CA LYS A 106 -2.27 -16.64 1.50
C LYS A 106 -3.00 -15.33 1.22
N MET A 107 -2.33 -14.19 1.36
CA MET A 107 -2.84 -12.91 0.90
C MET A 107 -2.16 -12.52 -0.41
N LYS A 108 -2.88 -11.80 -1.27
CA LYS A 108 -2.30 -11.18 -2.45
C LYS A 108 -1.56 -9.91 -2.03
N ILE A 109 -0.28 -9.80 -2.36
CA ILE A 109 0.61 -8.77 -1.84
C ILE A 109 0.96 -7.76 -2.94
N GLY A 110 0.63 -6.49 -2.71
CA GLY A 110 1.16 -5.35 -3.45
C GLY A 110 2.36 -4.73 -2.75
N ILE A 111 3.28 -4.19 -3.52
CA ILE A 111 4.43 -3.42 -3.04
C ILE A 111 4.49 -2.05 -3.71
N ALA A 112 5.13 -1.07 -3.07
CA ALA A 112 5.32 0.25 -3.66
C ALA A 112 6.40 0.25 -4.74
N GLY A 113 6.13 0.96 -5.84
CA GLY A 113 7.08 1.31 -6.90
C GLY A 113 7.27 2.82 -6.99
N HIS A 114 8.47 3.26 -7.31
CA HIS A 114 8.89 4.67 -7.36
C HIS A 114 9.44 5.02 -8.74
N PRO A 115 8.58 5.29 -9.74
CA PRO A 115 9.03 5.59 -11.10
C PRO A 115 9.94 6.81 -11.23
N GLU A 116 9.75 7.84 -10.41
CA GLU A 116 10.60 9.04 -10.38
C GLU A 116 11.71 8.98 -9.32
N GLY A 117 11.94 7.81 -8.72
CA GLY A 117 12.85 7.72 -7.58
C GLY A 117 12.22 8.19 -6.28
N SER A 118 13.06 8.52 -5.31
CA SER A 118 12.66 9.05 -3.99
C SER A 118 13.67 10.10 -3.55
N PRO A 119 13.25 11.21 -2.93
CA PRO A 119 14.20 12.21 -2.43
C PRO A 119 15.08 11.67 -1.29
N ASP A 120 14.61 10.63 -0.59
CA ASP A 120 15.25 10.12 0.62
C ASP A 120 16.05 8.82 0.40
N ILE A 121 15.98 8.23 -0.81
CA ILE A 121 16.57 6.91 -1.10
C ILE A 121 17.26 6.97 -2.46
N SER A 122 18.50 6.51 -2.54
CA SER A 122 19.24 6.48 -3.80
C SER A 122 18.59 5.54 -4.82
N ASP A 123 18.78 5.80 -6.12
CA ASP A 123 18.23 4.95 -7.20
C ASP A 123 18.74 3.51 -7.08
N SER A 124 20.00 3.31 -6.71
CA SER A 124 20.60 1.98 -6.49
C SER A 124 19.94 1.23 -5.33
N ASP A 125 19.59 1.93 -4.25
CA ASP A 125 18.90 1.32 -3.10
C ASP A 125 17.43 1.02 -3.43
N LEU A 126 16.77 1.88 -4.23
CA LEU A 126 15.43 1.61 -4.74
C LEU A 126 15.40 0.38 -5.65
N GLU A 127 16.39 0.24 -6.54
CA GLU A 127 16.50 -0.92 -7.42
C GLU A 127 16.73 -2.20 -6.62
N LYS A 128 17.66 -2.17 -5.67
CA LYS A 128 17.93 -3.29 -4.76
C LYS A 128 16.68 -3.65 -3.96
N ALA A 129 16.02 -2.66 -3.34
CA ALA A 129 14.79 -2.89 -2.58
C ALA A 129 13.68 -3.50 -3.45
N MET A 130 13.59 -3.14 -4.74
CA MET A 130 12.64 -3.73 -5.67
C MET A 130 12.99 -5.20 -5.97
N ILE A 131 14.27 -5.52 -6.18
CA ILE A 131 14.76 -6.89 -6.40
C ILE A 131 14.41 -7.76 -5.18
N ASP A 132 14.73 -7.28 -3.98
CA ASP A 132 14.52 -8.02 -2.72
C ASP A 132 13.02 -8.29 -2.42
N LYS A 133 12.13 -7.33 -2.77
CA LYS A 133 10.69 -7.44 -2.50
C LYS A 133 9.90 -8.23 -3.54
N LYS A 134 10.35 -8.24 -4.82
CA LYS A 134 9.63 -8.91 -5.92
C LYS A 134 9.25 -10.37 -5.65
N PRO A 135 10.10 -11.20 -5.01
CA PRO A 135 9.74 -12.60 -4.73
C PRO A 135 8.50 -12.78 -3.85
N TYR A 136 8.14 -11.75 -3.09
CA TYR A 136 6.97 -11.76 -2.20
C TYR A 136 5.72 -11.14 -2.84
N ALA A 137 5.88 -10.45 -3.98
CA ALA A 137 4.86 -9.56 -4.51
C ALA A 137 4.08 -10.16 -5.70
N ASP A 138 2.78 -9.97 -5.69
CA ASP A 138 1.89 -10.28 -6.82
C ASP A 138 1.74 -9.11 -7.79
N TYR A 139 1.94 -7.86 -7.32
CA TYR A 139 1.82 -6.64 -8.12
C TYR A 139 2.54 -5.46 -7.48
N ILE A 140 2.78 -4.43 -8.29
CA ILE A 140 3.37 -3.15 -7.86
C ILE A 140 2.32 -2.05 -7.93
N VAL A 141 2.35 -1.11 -6.98
CA VAL A 141 1.54 0.12 -7.01
C VAL A 141 2.49 1.31 -7.11
N THR A 142 2.33 2.15 -8.13
CA THR A 142 3.17 3.35 -8.28
C THR A 142 2.62 4.52 -7.46
N GLN A 143 3.51 5.46 -7.12
CA GLN A 143 3.08 6.81 -6.78
C GLN A 143 2.32 7.43 -7.95
N TRP A 144 1.51 8.47 -7.66
CA TRP A 144 0.94 9.30 -8.72
C TRP A 144 1.99 10.28 -9.25
N LEU A 145 2.00 10.49 -10.56
CA LEU A 145 2.90 11.43 -11.24
C LEU A 145 2.12 12.27 -12.22
N LEU A 146 2.59 13.48 -12.46
CA LEU A 146 2.05 14.36 -13.51
C LEU A 146 2.64 14.02 -14.88
N ASP A 147 3.93 13.65 -14.93
CA ASP A 147 4.58 13.20 -16.15
C ASP A 147 4.35 11.68 -16.31
N PRO A 148 3.74 11.21 -17.40
CA PRO A 148 3.53 9.79 -17.63
C PRO A 148 4.80 9.04 -18.07
N GLN A 149 5.84 9.72 -18.57
CA GLN A 149 6.99 9.03 -19.16
C GLN A 149 7.75 8.15 -18.17
N PRO A 150 8.07 8.60 -16.93
CA PRO A 150 8.71 7.75 -15.93
C PRO A 150 7.88 6.51 -15.58
N ILE A 151 6.53 6.62 -15.58
CA ILE A 151 5.65 5.48 -15.33
C ILE A 151 5.74 4.47 -16.49
N ILE A 152 5.71 4.94 -17.74
CA ILE A 152 5.82 4.08 -18.93
C ILE A 152 7.15 3.33 -18.92
N ASP A 153 8.25 4.03 -18.66
CA ASP A 153 9.59 3.46 -18.60
C ASP A 153 9.71 2.45 -17.44
N PHE A 154 9.12 2.76 -16.30
CA PHE A 154 9.08 1.86 -15.15
C PHE A 154 8.31 0.58 -15.46
N ILE A 155 7.09 0.68 -16.02
CA ILE A 155 6.24 -0.47 -16.37
C ILE A 155 6.96 -1.40 -17.34
N SER A 156 7.67 -0.86 -18.34
CA SER A 156 8.38 -1.65 -19.35
C SER A 156 9.44 -2.59 -18.77
N LYS A 157 9.94 -2.29 -17.57
CA LYS A 157 10.97 -3.06 -16.85
C LYS A 157 10.40 -4.07 -15.86
N GLN A 158 9.06 -4.07 -15.63
CA GLN A 158 8.46 -4.95 -14.63
C GLN A 158 7.98 -6.26 -15.23
N SER A 159 8.16 -7.36 -14.47
CA SER A 159 7.71 -8.71 -14.82
C SER A 159 6.37 -9.09 -14.17
N ILE A 160 5.86 -8.28 -13.25
CA ILE A 160 4.59 -8.47 -12.55
C ILE A 160 3.67 -7.27 -12.82
N PRO A 161 2.35 -7.42 -12.67
CA PRO A 161 1.37 -6.35 -12.93
C PRO A 161 1.68 -5.07 -12.18
N VAL A 162 1.46 -3.92 -12.83
CA VAL A 162 1.63 -2.60 -12.22
C VAL A 162 0.27 -1.88 -12.16
N HIS A 163 -0.11 -1.46 -10.98
CA HIS A 163 -1.24 -0.56 -10.75
C HIS A 163 -0.70 0.87 -10.71
N VAL A 164 -1.16 1.69 -11.62
CA VAL A 164 -0.69 3.08 -11.72
C VAL A 164 -1.48 3.97 -10.81
N GLY A 165 -0.79 4.68 -9.91
CA GLY A 165 -1.36 5.73 -9.11
C GLY A 165 -1.71 6.94 -9.97
N ILE A 166 -2.94 7.44 -9.88
CA ILE A 166 -3.38 8.70 -10.48
C ILE A 166 -4.02 9.57 -9.41
N THR A 167 -3.77 10.86 -9.48
CA THR A 167 -4.43 11.79 -8.57
C THR A 167 -5.84 12.09 -9.02
N GLY A 168 -6.76 12.24 -8.06
CA GLY A 168 -8.07 12.85 -8.28
C GLY A 168 -7.95 14.37 -8.49
N PRO A 169 -9.09 15.09 -8.54
CA PRO A 169 -9.08 16.55 -8.63
C PRO A 169 -8.36 17.15 -7.42
N LEU A 170 -7.22 17.79 -7.65
CA LEU A 170 -6.43 18.47 -6.62
C LEU A 170 -6.71 19.97 -6.62
N LYS A 171 -6.67 20.61 -5.46
CA LYS A 171 -6.52 22.06 -5.39
C LYS A 171 -5.09 22.43 -5.78
N ILE A 172 -4.92 23.56 -6.50
CA ILE A 172 -3.59 24.06 -6.89
C ILE A 172 -2.64 24.19 -5.68
N SER A 173 -3.17 24.57 -4.51
CA SER A 173 -2.39 24.64 -3.25
C SER A 173 -1.86 23.28 -2.74
N SER A 174 -2.28 22.18 -3.32
CA SER A 174 -1.79 20.83 -2.98
C SER A 174 -0.72 20.34 -3.96
N LEU A 175 -0.36 21.15 -4.96
CA LEU A 175 0.66 20.86 -5.97
C LEU A 175 1.96 21.63 -5.74
N ILE A 176 2.00 22.49 -4.71
CA ILE A 176 3.13 23.29 -4.26
C ILE A 176 3.54 22.75 -2.89
#